data_47006d2dc977ce3d125de87c48775111
#
_entry.id   47006d2dc977ce3d125de87c48775111
#
_cell.length_a   1.000
_cell.length_b   1.000
_cell.length_c   1.000
_cell.angle_alpha   90.00
_cell.angle_beta   90.00
_cell.angle_gamma   90.00
#
_symmetry.space_group_name_H-M   'P 1'
#
loop_
_entity.id
_entity.type
_entity.pdbx_description
1 polymer ?
#
loop_
_entity_poly.entity_id
_entity_poly.type
_entity_poly.pdbx_seq_one_letter_code
_entity_poly.pdbx_strand_id
1 'polypeptide(L)'
;MLGQEKNVDVIKEIRSEFTGPGGLFELQEEVVRGERLPVFASRPKSVRELLQESGAHGDNEYMVHGERRITYTQHLDLVASVARALQERHGIGHGDRVAILAANSAEW
;
A
#
# COMPACT_ATOMS: atom_id res chain seq x y z
N MET A 1 -12.17 -15.53 35.41
CA MET A 1 -12.20 -14.06 35.48
C MET A 1 -10.79 -13.45 35.56
N LEU A 2 -9.93 -13.88 36.42
CA LEU A 2 -8.55 -13.32 36.52
C LEU A 2 -7.62 -13.51 35.30
N GLY A 3 -7.92 -14.43 34.41
CA GLY A 3 -7.09 -14.70 33.23
C GLY A 3 -7.36 -13.77 32.05
N GLN A 4 -8.57 -13.23 31.92
CA GLN A 4 -8.95 -12.34 30.84
C GLN A 4 -8.42 -10.91 31.04
N GLU A 5 -8.43 -10.41 32.27
CA GLU A 5 -7.88 -9.08 32.58
C GLU A 5 -6.37 -9.00 32.33
N LYS A 6 -5.61 -10.02 32.75
CA LYS A 6 -4.16 -10.09 32.48
C LYS A 6 -3.83 -10.09 30.98
N ASN A 7 -4.63 -10.79 30.14
CA ASN A 7 -4.42 -10.81 28.71
C ASN A 7 -4.71 -9.45 28.05
N VAL A 8 -5.71 -8.72 28.55
CA VAL A 8 -6.04 -7.38 28.05
C VAL A 8 -4.92 -6.38 28.35
N ASP A 9 -4.30 -6.47 29.53
CA ASP A 9 -3.21 -5.57 29.90
C ASP A 9 -1.94 -5.85 29.10
N VAL A 10 -1.59 -7.12 28.87
CA VAL A 10 -0.46 -7.51 28.00
C VAL A 10 -0.67 -7.01 26.55
N ILE A 11 -1.88 -7.13 26.01
CA ILE A 11 -2.18 -6.64 24.66
C ILE A 11 -2.05 -5.12 24.58
N LYS A 12 -2.50 -4.38 25.59
CA LYS A 12 -2.35 -2.93 25.65
C LYS A 12 -0.88 -2.50 25.72
N GLU A 13 -0.08 -3.21 26.53
CA GLU A 13 1.34 -2.95 26.67
C GLU A 13 2.10 -3.18 25.36
N ILE A 14 1.90 -4.33 24.72
CA ILE A 14 2.45 -4.65 23.40
C ILE A 14 2.02 -3.59 22.37
N ARG A 15 0.73 -3.25 22.33
CA ARG A 15 0.24 -2.21 21.41
C ARG A 15 0.94 -0.88 21.65
N SER A 16 1.08 -0.45 22.92
CA SER A 16 1.75 0.79 23.28
C SER A 16 3.22 0.80 22.85
N GLU A 17 3.92 -0.31 23.00
CA GLU A 17 5.31 -0.47 22.57
C GLU A 17 5.45 -0.33 21.05
N PHE A 18 4.58 -0.97 20.28
CA PHE A 18 4.65 -0.96 18.82
C PHE A 18 4.13 0.34 18.17
N THR A 19 3.11 0.97 18.75
CA THR A 19 2.43 2.13 18.16
C THR A 19 2.76 3.46 18.83
N GLY A 20 3.50 3.43 19.95
CA GLY A 20 3.96 4.60 20.67
C GLY A 20 5.16 5.27 19.98
N PRO A 21 5.65 6.40 20.55
CA PRO A 21 6.79 7.14 20.01
C PRO A 21 8.05 6.25 19.85
N GLY A 22 8.61 6.23 18.64
CA GLY A 22 9.77 5.39 18.31
C GLY A 22 9.46 3.92 18.06
N GLY A 23 8.19 3.49 18.15
CA GLY A 23 7.75 2.14 17.84
C GLY A 23 7.75 1.85 16.34
N LEU A 24 7.81 0.57 15.98
CA LEU A 24 7.86 0.13 14.58
C LEU A 24 6.65 0.61 13.76
N PHE A 25 5.49 0.73 14.39
CA PHE A 25 4.23 1.20 13.81
C PHE A 25 3.74 2.46 14.51
N GLU A 26 4.66 3.36 14.82
CA GLU A 26 4.34 4.64 15.48
C GLU A 26 3.16 5.33 14.81
N LEU A 27 2.17 5.74 15.63
CA LEU A 27 1.00 6.46 15.17
C LEU A 27 1.16 7.97 15.44
N GLN A 28 0.75 8.77 14.47
CA GLN A 28 0.60 10.21 14.62
C GLN A 28 -0.80 10.65 14.17
N GLU A 29 -1.27 11.80 14.66
CA GLU A 29 -2.52 12.38 14.17
C GLU A 29 -2.26 13.20 12.90
N GLU A 30 -3.09 12.99 11.89
CA GLU A 30 -3.08 13.78 10.65
C GLU A 30 -4.50 14.18 10.27
N VAL A 31 -4.66 15.37 9.71
CA VAL A 31 -5.95 15.83 9.17
C VAL A 31 -6.07 15.35 7.73
N VAL A 32 -6.95 14.38 7.51
CA VAL A 32 -7.22 13.81 6.19
C VAL A 32 -8.64 14.20 5.79
N ARG A 33 -8.78 14.98 4.71
CA ARG A 33 -10.09 15.46 4.21
C ARG A 33 -10.95 16.16 5.27
N GLY A 34 -10.32 16.88 6.19
CA GLY A 34 -11.00 17.62 7.26
C GLY A 34 -11.22 16.84 8.55
N GLU A 35 -10.90 15.55 8.58
CA GLU A 35 -11.02 14.71 9.77
C GLU A 35 -9.65 14.36 10.38
N ARG A 36 -9.58 14.33 11.72
CA ARG A 36 -8.38 13.88 12.43
C ARG A 36 -8.38 12.36 12.51
N LEU A 37 -7.37 11.76 11.90
CA LEU A 37 -7.21 10.31 11.87
C LEU A 37 -5.84 9.90 12.39
N PRO A 38 -5.75 8.80 13.16
CA PRO A 38 -4.47 8.19 13.47
C PRO A 38 -3.91 7.52 12.20
N VAL A 39 -2.68 7.86 11.86
CA VAL A 39 -1.97 7.29 10.71
C VAL A 39 -0.59 6.84 11.13
N PHE A 40 0.00 5.88 10.42
CA PHE A 40 1.39 5.49 10.67
C PHE A 40 2.33 6.66 10.34
N ALA A 41 3.24 6.97 11.26
CA ALA A 41 4.23 8.04 11.08
C ALA A 41 5.16 7.75 9.89
N SER A 42 5.60 6.49 9.77
CA SER A 42 6.40 6.01 8.64
C SER A 42 5.52 5.25 7.66
N ARG A 43 5.06 5.92 6.61
CA ARG A 43 4.23 5.33 5.55
C ARG A 43 4.43 6.06 4.22
N PRO A 44 4.32 5.38 3.08
CA PRO A 44 4.14 6.05 1.80
C PRO A 44 2.85 6.90 1.84
N LYS A 45 2.92 8.13 1.34
CA LYS A 45 1.78 9.07 1.37
C LYS A 45 0.75 8.81 0.28
N SER A 46 1.09 7.96 -0.68
CA SER A 46 0.22 7.58 -1.78
C SER A 46 0.59 6.20 -2.35
N VAL A 47 -0.36 5.56 -3.05
CA VAL A 47 -0.09 4.33 -3.82
C VAL A 47 0.96 4.58 -4.90
N ARG A 48 1.01 5.79 -5.46
CA ARG A 48 2.05 6.18 -6.43
C ARG A 48 3.45 6.16 -5.80
N GLU A 49 3.61 6.69 -4.60
CA GLU A 49 4.88 6.69 -3.87
C GLU A 49 5.33 5.26 -3.56
N LEU A 50 4.41 4.43 -3.05
CA LEU A 50 4.66 3.00 -2.82
C LEU A 50 5.13 2.29 -4.11
N LEU A 51 4.48 2.57 -5.24
CA LEU A 51 4.87 2.02 -6.53
C LEU A 51 6.27 2.48 -6.95
N GLN A 52 6.61 3.76 -6.76
CA GLN A 52 7.92 4.30 -7.08
C GLN A 52 9.03 3.70 -6.21
N GLU A 53 8.78 3.54 -4.91
CA GLU A 53 9.70 2.89 -3.98
C GLU A 53 9.98 1.43 -4.37
N SER A 54 8.98 0.73 -4.90
CA SER A 54 9.15 -0.65 -5.38
C SER A 54 10.19 -0.77 -6.49
N GLY A 55 10.48 0.30 -7.22
CA GLY A 55 11.51 0.35 -8.25
C GLY A 55 12.93 0.09 -7.74
N ALA A 56 13.18 0.29 -6.44
CA ALA A 56 14.47 -0.02 -5.82
C ALA A 56 14.82 -1.52 -5.88
N HIS A 57 13.81 -2.39 -6.08
CA HIS A 57 14.02 -3.83 -6.24
C HIS A 57 14.51 -4.24 -7.64
N GLY A 58 14.47 -3.33 -8.62
CA GLY A 58 15.05 -3.50 -9.96
C GLY A 58 14.57 -4.77 -10.68
N ASP A 59 15.51 -5.61 -11.08
CA ASP A 59 15.23 -6.83 -11.84
C ASP A 59 14.90 -8.06 -10.97
N ASN A 60 14.69 -7.88 -9.67
CA ASN A 60 14.15 -8.95 -8.85
C ASN A 60 12.74 -9.33 -9.31
N GLU A 61 12.35 -10.59 -9.13
CA GLU A 61 11.00 -11.06 -9.47
C GLU A 61 9.96 -10.38 -8.58
N TYR A 62 8.99 -9.71 -9.22
CA TYR A 62 7.81 -9.11 -8.57
C TYR A 62 6.64 -10.09 -8.54
N MET A 63 6.38 -10.73 -9.68
CA MET A 63 5.21 -11.59 -9.86
C MET A 63 5.55 -12.82 -10.70
N VAL A 64 5.00 -13.97 -10.29
CA VAL A 64 5.06 -15.22 -11.02
C VAL A 64 3.64 -15.72 -11.24
N HIS A 65 3.26 -15.95 -12.49
CA HIS A 65 1.97 -16.50 -12.87
C HIS A 65 2.15 -17.55 -13.97
N GLY A 66 2.09 -18.83 -13.61
CA GLY A 66 2.47 -19.93 -14.51
C GLY A 66 3.96 -19.82 -14.90
N GLU A 67 4.23 -19.84 -16.20
CA GLU A 67 5.58 -19.67 -16.76
C GLU A 67 5.98 -18.17 -16.88
N ARG A 68 5.03 -17.27 -16.72
CA ARG A 68 5.28 -15.83 -16.86
C ARG A 68 5.90 -15.27 -15.57
N ARG A 69 7.05 -14.61 -15.72
CA ARG A 69 7.75 -13.92 -14.66
C ARG A 69 7.87 -12.45 -15.01
N ILE A 70 7.56 -11.58 -14.07
CA ILE A 70 7.59 -10.13 -14.24
C ILE A 70 8.49 -9.56 -13.13
N THR A 71 9.49 -8.78 -13.52
CA THR A 71 10.35 -8.07 -12.56
C THR A 71 9.69 -6.78 -12.08
N TYR A 72 10.23 -6.17 -11.00
CA TYR A 72 9.78 -4.86 -10.55
C TYR A 72 9.94 -3.79 -11.63
N THR A 73 11.08 -3.78 -12.35
CA THR A 73 11.30 -2.88 -13.49
C THR A 73 10.22 -3.04 -14.56
N GLN A 74 9.96 -4.27 -15.00
CA GLN A 74 8.92 -4.56 -16.00
C GLN A 74 7.53 -4.19 -15.51
N HIS A 75 7.23 -4.40 -14.22
CA HIS A 75 5.96 -4.00 -13.62
C HIS A 75 5.76 -2.47 -13.69
N LEU A 76 6.79 -1.67 -13.37
CA LEU A 76 6.71 -0.21 -13.47
C LEU A 76 6.45 0.26 -14.91
N ASP A 77 7.10 -0.35 -15.90
CA ASP A 77 6.89 -0.04 -17.31
C ASP A 77 5.46 -0.38 -17.78
N LEU A 78 4.93 -1.51 -17.33
CA LEU A 78 3.54 -1.92 -17.60
C LEU A 78 2.55 -0.94 -16.98
N VAL A 79 2.74 -0.56 -15.72
CA VAL A 79 1.88 0.41 -15.04
C VAL A 79 1.91 1.77 -15.75
N ALA A 80 3.09 2.25 -16.14
CA ALA A 80 3.23 3.50 -16.89
C ALA A 80 2.51 3.45 -18.24
N SER A 81 2.59 2.31 -18.94
CA SER A 81 1.92 2.10 -20.23
C SER A 81 0.39 2.11 -20.08
N VAL A 82 -0.15 1.43 -19.06
CA VAL A 82 -1.59 1.41 -18.77
C VAL A 82 -2.07 2.79 -18.36
N ALA A 83 -1.35 3.49 -17.48
CA ALA A 83 -1.70 4.84 -17.06
C ALA A 83 -1.78 5.81 -18.25
N ARG A 84 -0.80 5.76 -19.16
CA ARG A 84 -0.80 6.55 -20.38
C ARG A 84 -2.00 6.23 -21.27
N ALA A 85 -2.30 4.94 -21.46
CA ALA A 85 -3.44 4.54 -22.27
C ALA A 85 -4.78 5.02 -21.69
N LEU A 86 -4.94 4.97 -20.37
CA LEU A 86 -6.12 5.50 -19.69
C LEU A 86 -6.28 7.00 -19.90
N GLN A 87 -5.20 7.77 -19.82
CA GLN A 87 -5.22 9.21 -20.04
C GLN A 87 -5.45 9.57 -21.53
N GLU A 88 -4.65 9.03 -22.44
CA GLU A 88 -4.64 9.45 -23.84
C GLU A 88 -5.81 8.88 -24.66
N ARG A 89 -6.22 7.63 -24.39
CA ARG A 89 -7.27 6.95 -25.18
C ARG A 89 -8.65 7.06 -24.56
N HIS A 90 -8.72 7.15 -23.21
CA HIS A 90 -9.99 7.14 -22.48
C HIS A 90 -10.28 8.46 -21.76
N GLY A 91 -9.37 9.42 -21.79
CA GLY A 91 -9.56 10.74 -21.18
C GLY A 91 -9.65 10.70 -19.65
N ILE A 92 -9.17 9.64 -19.00
CA ILE A 92 -9.23 9.49 -17.55
C ILE A 92 -8.31 10.52 -16.89
N GLY A 93 -8.87 11.34 -16.02
CA GLY A 93 -8.18 12.41 -15.31
C GLY A 93 -8.37 12.37 -13.80
N HIS A 94 -7.92 13.43 -13.15
CA HIS A 94 -8.02 13.57 -11.70
C HIS A 94 -9.49 13.56 -11.25
N GLY A 95 -9.81 12.70 -10.28
CA GLY A 95 -11.17 12.56 -9.73
C GLY A 95 -12.02 11.49 -10.41
N ASP A 96 -11.59 10.98 -11.57
CA ASP A 96 -12.30 9.89 -12.23
C ASP A 96 -12.15 8.56 -11.48
N ARG A 97 -13.13 7.69 -11.66
CA ARG A 97 -13.16 6.36 -11.06
C ARG A 97 -13.07 5.30 -12.14
N VAL A 98 -12.17 4.36 -11.95
CA VAL A 98 -12.00 3.20 -12.82
C VAL A 98 -12.39 1.95 -12.04
N ALA A 99 -13.30 1.15 -12.58
CA ALA A 99 -13.64 -0.14 -12.03
C ALA A 99 -12.85 -1.24 -12.75
N ILE A 100 -12.37 -2.21 -11.99
CA ILE A 100 -11.70 -3.41 -12.53
C ILE A 100 -12.58 -4.61 -12.24
N LEU A 101 -12.89 -5.38 -13.27
CA LEU A 101 -13.58 -6.67 -13.17
C LEU A 101 -12.72 -7.71 -13.90
N ALA A 102 -11.98 -8.49 -13.15
CA ALA A 102 -11.05 -9.48 -13.69
C ALA A 102 -10.94 -10.70 -12.78
N ALA A 103 -10.56 -11.84 -13.36
CA ALA A 103 -10.09 -12.99 -12.59
C ALA A 103 -8.63 -12.76 -12.16
N ASN A 104 -8.17 -13.52 -11.16
CA ASN A 104 -6.78 -13.47 -10.73
C ASN A 104 -5.85 -13.82 -11.88
N SER A 105 -5.05 -12.86 -12.30
CA SER A 105 -4.08 -13.00 -13.40
C SER A 105 -2.95 -11.98 -13.20
N ALA A 106 -1.92 -12.05 -14.05
CA ALA A 106 -0.83 -11.09 -14.00
C ALA A 106 -1.25 -9.68 -14.48
N GLU A 107 -2.37 -9.55 -15.15
CA GLU A 107 -2.94 -8.29 -15.66
C GLU A 107 -3.85 -7.58 -14.66
N TRP A 108 -4.26 -8.28 -13.60
CA TRP A 108 -5.17 -7.74 -12.59
C TRP A 108 -4.50 -6.88 -11.55
#